data_640070fbd886e13fa1ee89d684500192
#
_entry.id   640070fbd886e13fa1ee89d684500192
#
_cell.length_a   1.000
_cell.length_b   1.000
_cell.length_c   1.000
_cell.angle_alpha   90.00
_cell.angle_beta   90.00
_cell.angle_gamma   90.00
#
_symmetry.space_group_name_H-M   'P 1'
#
loop_
_entity.id
_entity.type
_entity.pdbx_description
1 polymer ?
#
loop_
_entity_poly.entity_id
_entity_poly.type
_entity_poly.pdbx_seq_one_letter_code
_entity_poly.pdbx_strand_id
1 'polypeptide(L)'
;MNIILNSYCNLKCNYCFADEYMEESVKTPDKSMDFEYFISGVLPKIRQTSLINFMGGEPTLHPQFQEIFTQTLEAMQPFTYLGIFTNGLMPEKTLEMLTQTVGRQGSMQKQIQFNVLLNWQTSENITERNHQRCREVAERIIAENGHGLMFSLNLYSIDQNLYEQCREIDEIYQYLGLPPGQKYKIRVSPAFPIVGEQGNVTLPISHYP
;
A
#
# COMPACT_ATOMS: atom_id res chain seq x y z
N MET A 1 -7.13 -13.22 -0.68
CA MET A 1 -8.24 -12.46 -1.32
C MET A 1 -7.82 -11.02 -1.48
N ASN A 2 -7.92 -10.46 -2.69
CA ASN A 2 -7.72 -9.04 -2.92
C ASN A 2 -9.10 -8.36 -2.94
N ILE A 3 -9.24 -7.28 -2.18
CA ILE A 3 -10.47 -6.50 -2.06
C ILE A 3 -10.19 -5.10 -2.60
N ILE A 4 -10.83 -4.77 -3.71
CA ILE A 4 -10.74 -3.44 -4.33
C ILE A 4 -11.79 -2.56 -3.67
N LEU A 5 -11.37 -1.62 -2.83
CA LEU A 5 -12.27 -0.77 -2.08
C LEU A 5 -12.83 0.39 -2.90
N ASN A 6 -12.00 0.96 -3.77
CA ASN A 6 -12.39 2.05 -4.66
C ASN A 6 -11.51 2.07 -5.91
N SER A 7 -11.94 2.82 -6.91
CA SER A 7 -11.14 3.14 -8.09
C SER A 7 -10.55 4.56 -8.05
N TYR A 8 -10.86 5.35 -7.01
CA TYR A 8 -10.32 6.68 -6.81
C TYR A 8 -8.89 6.64 -6.28
N CYS A 9 -8.01 7.49 -6.84
CA CYS A 9 -6.64 7.70 -6.37
C CYS A 9 -6.29 9.18 -6.41
N ASN A 10 -5.50 9.64 -5.46
CA ASN A 10 -4.97 11.00 -5.41
C ASN A 10 -3.61 11.15 -6.10
N LEU A 11 -3.11 10.08 -6.73
CA LEU A 11 -1.95 10.08 -7.61
C LEU A 11 -2.32 9.58 -9.00
N LYS A 12 -1.54 10.00 -10.00
CA LYS A 12 -1.57 9.49 -11.36
C LYS A 12 -0.16 8.99 -11.70
N CYS A 13 0.10 7.72 -11.37
CA CYS A 13 1.40 7.09 -11.62
C CYS A 13 1.45 6.56 -13.05
N ASN A 14 2.49 6.89 -13.82
CA ASN A 14 2.67 6.44 -15.20
C ASN A 14 2.87 4.91 -15.36
N TYR A 15 3.16 4.20 -14.28
CA TYR A 15 3.28 2.73 -14.23
C TYR A 15 2.02 2.07 -13.63
N CYS A 16 0.97 2.81 -13.39
CA CYS A 16 -0.24 2.26 -12.80
C CYS A 16 -0.96 1.36 -13.79
N PHE A 17 -0.98 0.06 -13.52
CA PHE A 17 -1.70 -0.90 -14.36
C PHE A 17 -3.22 -0.65 -14.42
N ALA A 18 -3.73 0.14 -13.48
CA ALA A 18 -5.14 0.49 -13.40
C ALA A 18 -5.48 1.78 -14.17
N ASP A 19 -4.50 2.45 -14.80
CA ASP A 19 -4.69 3.76 -15.43
C ASP A 19 -5.75 3.70 -16.55
N GLU A 20 -5.71 2.67 -17.38
CA GLU A 20 -6.71 2.44 -18.43
C GLU A 20 -8.14 2.24 -17.89
N TYR A 21 -8.25 1.64 -16.70
CA TYR A 21 -9.53 1.41 -16.04
C TYR A 21 -9.98 2.56 -15.14
N MET A 22 -9.06 3.47 -14.83
CA MET A 22 -9.28 4.55 -13.87
C MET A 22 -9.47 5.93 -14.51
N GLU A 23 -9.16 6.12 -15.82
CA GLU A 23 -9.28 7.41 -16.47
C GLU A 23 -10.68 8.03 -16.38
N GLU A 24 -11.72 7.22 -16.45
CA GLU A 24 -13.10 7.68 -16.23
C GLU A 24 -13.47 7.75 -14.74
N SER A 25 -12.81 6.98 -13.89
CA SER A 25 -13.18 6.80 -12.48
C SER A 25 -12.51 7.77 -11.53
N VAL A 26 -11.35 8.31 -11.90
CA VAL A 26 -10.63 9.31 -11.08
C VAL A 26 -11.46 10.56 -10.79
N LYS A 27 -12.51 10.79 -11.56
CA LYS A 27 -13.38 11.96 -11.44
C LYS A 27 -14.66 11.73 -10.65
N THR A 28 -14.97 10.49 -10.27
CA THR A 28 -16.24 10.22 -9.59
C THR A 28 -16.02 9.42 -8.31
N PRO A 29 -16.30 10.02 -7.13
CA PRO A 29 -16.31 9.32 -5.83
C PRO A 29 -17.26 8.11 -5.80
N ASP A 30 -18.15 7.99 -6.77
CA ASP A 30 -19.22 7.01 -6.86
C ASP A 30 -18.78 5.58 -7.18
N LYS A 31 -17.48 5.33 -7.39
CA LYS A 31 -16.94 3.98 -7.64
C LYS A 31 -16.24 3.37 -6.42
N SER A 32 -16.67 3.76 -5.24
CA SER A 32 -16.30 3.09 -3.99
C SER A 32 -17.18 1.88 -3.76
N MET A 33 -16.64 0.85 -3.12
CA MET A 33 -17.42 -0.31 -2.70
C MET A 33 -18.51 0.15 -1.72
N ASP A 34 -19.75 -0.22 -1.99
CA ASP A 34 -20.84 0.05 -1.07
C ASP A 34 -20.65 -0.71 0.24
N PHE A 35 -20.89 -0.05 1.37
CA PHE A 35 -20.65 -0.64 2.70
C PHE A 35 -21.61 -1.79 3.01
N GLU A 36 -22.87 -1.69 2.60
CA GLU A 36 -23.84 -2.78 2.78
C GLU A 36 -23.46 -4.01 1.96
N TYR A 37 -22.94 -3.78 0.73
CA TYR A 37 -22.36 -4.85 -0.06
C TYR A 37 -21.11 -5.45 0.60
N PHE A 38 -20.24 -4.62 1.20
CA PHE A 38 -19.10 -5.13 1.95
C PHE A 38 -19.56 -6.04 3.11
N ILE A 39 -20.52 -5.60 3.91
CA ILE A 39 -21.02 -6.36 5.06
C ILE A 39 -21.68 -7.67 4.62
N SER A 40 -22.54 -7.62 3.61
CA SER A 40 -23.34 -8.79 3.19
C SER A 40 -22.58 -9.75 2.27
N GLY A 41 -21.73 -9.25 1.38
CA GLY A 41 -21.11 -10.03 0.33
C GLY A 41 -19.62 -10.34 0.56
N VAL A 42 -18.87 -9.44 1.18
CA VAL A 42 -17.40 -9.57 1.34
C VAL A 42 -17.03 -10.09 2.73
N LEU A 43 -17.57 -9.51 3.77
CA LEU A 43 -17.24 -9.85 5.17
C LEU A 43 -17.40 -11.33 5.52
N PRO A 44 -18.44 -12.05 5.05
CA PRO A 44 -18.54 -13.50 5.26
C PRO A 44 -17.39 -14.31 4.64
N LYS A 45 -16.81 -13.83 3.53
CA LYS A 45 -15.67 -14.47 2.86
C LYS A 45 -14.35 -14.21 3.61
N ILE A 46 -14.24 -13.06 4.26
CA ILE A 46 -13.08 -12.72 5.12
C ILE A 46 -12.90 -13.77 6.20
N ARG A 47 -13.98 -14.24 6.82
CA ARG A 47 -13.96 -15.26 7.87
C ARG A 47 -13.39 -16.62 7.41
N GLN A 48 -13.29 -16.83 6.12
CA GLN A 48 -12.83 -18.10 5.51
C GLN A 48 -11.47 -17.95 4.83
N THR A 49 -10.83 -16.78 4.94
CA THR A 49 -9.64 -16.43 4.18
C THR A 49 -8.48 -16.15 5.12
N SER A 50 -7.31 -16.72 4.84
CA SER A 50 -6.09 -16.48 5.61
C SER A 50 -5.20 -15.35 5.09
N LEU A 51 -5.46 -14.86 3.87
CA LEU A 51 -4.72 -13.78 3.24
C LEU A 51 -5.69 -12.76 2.63
N ILE A 52 -5.65 -11.54 3.13
CA ILE A 52 -6.51 -10.44 2.71
C ILE A 52 -5.62 -9.26 2.33
N ASN A 53 -5.92 -8.61 1.20
CA ASN A 53 -5.27 -7.38 0.80
C ASN A 53 -6.32 -6.34 0.44
N PHE A 54 -6.22 -5.16 1.02
CA PHE A 54 -6.95 -3.99 0.57
C PHE A 54 -6.16 -3.30 -0.54
N MET A 55 -6.84 -3.10 -1.65
CA MET A 55 -6.30 -2.52 -2.88
C MET A 55 -7.34 -1.55 -3.47
N GLY A 56 -6.97 -0.95 -4.59
CA GLY A 56 -7.85 -0.07 -5.35
C GLY A 56 -7.03 0.97 -6.09
N GLY A 57 -7.57 2.16 -6.29
CA GLY A 57 -6.78 3.34 -6.54
C GLY A 57 -5.91 3.64 -5.32
N GLU A 58 -6.46 4.42 -4.39
CA GLU A 58 -5.89 4.53 -3.04
C GLU A 58 -6.95 4.07 -2.03
N PRO A 59 -6.84 2.87 -1.43
CA PRO A 59 -7.87 2.30 -0.59
C PRO A 59 -8.19 3.13 0.65
N THR A 60 -7.18 3.85 1.18
CA THR A 60 -7.32 4.67 2.38
C THR A 60 -8.18 5.92 2.18
N LEU A 61 -8.52 6.24 0.93
CA LEU A 61 -9.43 7.35 0.58
C LEU A 61 -10.90 6.89 0.49
N HIS A 62 -11.19 5.61 0.71
CA HIS A 62 -12.58 5.16 0.77
C HIS A 62 -13.32 5.89 1.90
N PRO A 63 -14.51 6.45 1.66
CA PRO A 63 -15.24 7.24 2.68
C PRO A 63 -15.46 6.51 4.00
N GLN A 64 -15.68 5.20 3.95
CA GLN A 64 -15.90 4.32 5.10
C GLN A 64 -14.73 3.36 5.35
N PHE A 65 -13.52 3.79 5.03
CA PHE A 65 -12.33 2.95 5.19
C PHE A 65 -12.15 2.46 6.63
N GLN A 66 -12.39 3.33 7.61
CA GLN A 66 -12.20 3.01 9.02
C GLN A 66 -13.17 1.92 9.49
N GLU A 67 -14.42 2.03 9.09
CA GLU A 67 -15.47 1.05 9.41
C GLU A 67 -15.16 -0.31 8.74
N ILE A 68 -14.83 -0.30 7.46
CA ILE A 68 -14.43 -1.50 6.70
C ILE A 68 -13.23 -2.18 7.36
N PHE A 69 -12.20 -1.40 7.70
CA PHE A 69 -11.01 -1.90 8.34
C PHE A 69 -11.30 -2.55 9.71
N THR A 70 -12.08 -1.86 10.54
CA THR A 70 -12.47 -2.36 11.87
C THR A 70 -13.27 -3.66 11.76
N GLN A 71 -14.30 -3.70 10.89
CA GLN A 71 -15.10 -4.90 10.66
C GLN A 71 -14.25 -6.06 10.11
N THR A 72 -13.27 -5.75 9.27
CA THR A 72 -12.32 -6.76 8.77
C THR A 72 -11.50 -7.35 9.91
N LEU A 73 -10.87 -6.53 10.74
CA LEU A 73 -10.08 -7.02 11.88
C LEU A 73 -10.90 -7.88 12.84
N GLU A 74 -12.15 -7.48 13.10
CA GLU A 74 -13.06 -8.25 13.96
C GLU A 74 -13.43 -9.61 13.37
N ALA A 75 -13.63 -9.66 12.05
CA ALA A 75 -14.03 -10.87 11.33
C ALA A 75 -12.89 -11.84 11.07
N MET A 76 -11.64 -11.36 11.02
CA MET A 76 -10.46 -12.19 10.73
C MET A 76 -10.27 -13.31 11.74
N GLN A 77 -9.87 -14.47 11.24
CA GLN A 77 -9.52 -15.62 12.08
C GLN A 77 -8.07 -15.52 12.58
N PRO A 78 -7.68 -16.28 13.63
CA PRO A 78 -6.28 -16.41 14.00
C PRO A 78 -5.40 -16.81 12.82
N PHE A 79 -4.15 -16.33 12.81
CA PHE A 79 -3.15 -16.58 11.76
C PHE A 79 -3.51 -16.01 10.39
N THR A 80 -4.42 -15.04 10.34
CA THR A 80 -4.75 -14.34 9.10
C THR A 80 -3.79 -13.16 8.88
N TYR A 81 -3.45 -12.93 7.62
CA TYR A 81 -2.68 -11.79 7.16
C TYR A 81 -3.59 -10.73 6.54
N LEU A 82 -3.42 -9.47 6.93
CA LEU A 82 -4.05 -8.31 6.29
C LEU A 82 -2.97 -7.36 5.79
N GLY A 83 -2.95 -7.13 4.49
CA GLY A 83 -2.13 -6.13 3.82
C GLY A 83 -2.96 -4.94 3.34
N ILE A 84 -2.42 -3.74 3.44
CA ILE A 84 -2.99 -2.53 2.84
C ILE A 84 -1.96 -1.95 1.89
N PHE A 85 -2.29 -1.93 0.59
CA PHE A 85 -1.47 -1.31 -0.43
C PHE A 85 -1.85 0.16 -0.53
N THR A 86 -0.93 1.05 -0.20
CA THR A 86 -1.17 2.49 -0.16
C THR A 86 -0.02 3.29 -0.77
N ASN A 87 -0.34 4.45 -1.29
CA ASN A 87 0.65 5.42 -1.73
C ASN A 87 1.12 6.36 -0.59
N GLY A 88 0.60 6.21 0.62
CA GLY A 88 0.95 7.01 1.79
C GLY A 88 0.26 8.37 1.90
N LEU A 89 -0.49 8.80 0.90
CA LEU A 89 -1.18 10.11 0.92
C LEU A 89 -2.59 9.98 1.51
N MET A 90 -2.66 9.41 2.68
CA MET A 90 -3.91 9.13 3.39
C MET A 90 -4.35 10.27 4.33
N PRO A 91 -5.65 10.31 4.68
CA PRO A 91 -6.15 11.22 5.72
C PRO A 91 -5.47 10.97 7.08
N GLU A 92 -5.25 12.03 7.86
CA GLU A 92 -4.56 11.95 9.16
C GLU A 92 -5.23 10.95 10.11
N LYS A 93 -6.54 10.96 10.22
CA LYS A 93 -7.30 9.99 11.04
C LYS A 93 -7.05 8.54 10.65
N THR A 94 -6.90 8.28 9.34
CA THR A 94 -6.58 6.94 8.84
C THR A 94 -5.17 6.54 9.26
N LEU A 95 -4.21 7.45 9.14
CA LEU A 95 -2.84 7.19 9.58
C LEU A 95 -2.77 6.91 11.09
N GLU A 96 -3.45 7.70 11.92
CA GLU A 96 -3.54 7.46 13.35
C GLU A 96 -4.10 6.08 13.69
N MET A 97 -5.19 5.68 13.03
CA MET A 97 -5.79 4.36 13.22
C MET A 97 -4.82 3.24 12.82
N LEU A 98 -4.14 3.38 11.69
CA LEU A 98 -3.19 2.38 11.21
C LEU A 98 -1.97 2.26 12.12
N THR A 99 -1.40 3.37 12.56
CA THR A 99 -0.26 3.37 13.50
C THR A 99 -0.63 2.74 14.84
N GLN A 100 -1.77 3.08 15.41
CA GLN A 100 -2.26 2.46 16.64
C GLN A 100 -2.49 0.95 16.47
N THR A 101 -2.97 0.51 15.33
CA THR A 101 -3.19 -0.92 15.04
C THR A 101 -1.85 -1.64 14.92
N VAL A 102 -0.88 -1.04 14.22
CA VAL A 102 0.48 -1.57 14.09
C VAL A 102 1.14 -1.68 15.48
N GLY A 103 1.04 -0.66 16.31
CA GLY A 103 1.59 -0.65 17.67
C GLY A 103 0.99 -1.73 18.58
N ARG A 104 -0.26 -2.11 18.35
CA ARG A 104 -0.96 -3.15 19.12
C ARG A 104 -0.80 -4.56 18.56
N GLN A 105 -0.13 -4.74 17.44
CA GLN A 105 -0.08 -6.01 16.73
C GLN A 105 0.42 -7.18 17.60
N GLY A 106 1.42 -6.93 18.44
CA GLY A 106 1.95 -7.94 19.36
C GLY A 106 0.98 -8.36 20.49
N SER A 107 -0.03 -7.55 20.79
CA SER A 107 -1.03 -7.81 21.84
C SER A 107 -2.37 -8.33 21.28
N MET A 108 -2.50 -8.46 19.97
CA MET A 108 -3.72 -8.99 19.36
C MET A 108 -3.90 -10.47 19.70
N GLN A 109 -5.00 -10.80 20.36
CA GLN A 109 -5.31 -12.18 20.76
C GLN A 109 -5.42 -13.17 19.59
N LYS A 110 -5.68 -12.65 18.38
CA LYS A 110 -5.90 -13.47 17.19
C LYS A 110 -4.63 -13.77 16.40
N GLN A 111 -3.46 -13.32 16.84
CA GLN A 111 -2.20 -13.45 16.08
C GLN A 111 -2.32 -13.02 14.62
N ILE A 112 -3.04 -11.94 14.39
CA ILE A 112 -3.21 -11.36 13.05
C ILE A 112 -1.90 -10.69 12.65
N GLN A 113 -1.41 -10.99 11.46
CA GLN A 113 -0.32 -10.24 10.86
C GLN A 113 -0.89 -9.12 9.99
N PHE A 114 -0.68 -7.89 10.42
CA PHE A 114 -1.07 -6.70 9.70
C PHE A 114 0.16 -5.97 9.14
N ASN A 115 0.11 -5.59 7.87
CA ASN A 115 1.17 -4.79 7.26
C ASN A 115 0.59 -3.67 6.39
N VAL A 116 1.20 -2.50 6.50
CA VAL A 116 1.05 -1.43 5.53
C VAL A 116 2.10 -1.62 4.45
N LEU A 117 1.66 -1.80 3.21
CA LEU A 117 2.53 -1.89 2.05
C LEU A 117 2.59 -0.50 1.41
N LEU A 118 3.59 0.27 1.81
CA LEU A 118 3.79 1.62 1.33
C LEU A 118 4.53 1.58 -0.01
N ASN A 119 3.87 2.05 -1.06
CA ASN A 119 4.50 2.25 -2.36
C ASN A 119 5.51 3.39 -2.25
N TRP A 120 6.78 3.04 -2.07
CA TRP A 120 7.86 3.99 -2.00
C TRP A 120 8.22 4.46 -3.40
N GLN A 121 8.03 5.73 -3.66
CA GLN A 121 8.16 6.27 -5.01
C GLN A 121 9.18 7.40 -5.00
N THR A 122 10.20 7.25 -5.84
CA THR A 122 11.17 8.30 -6.14
C THR A 122 10.93 8.93 -7.50
N SER A 123 9.74 8.74 -8.09
CA SER A 123 9.50 9.04 -9.47
C SER A 123 9.22 10.52 -9.74
N GLU A 124 9.46 10.92 -10.99
CA GLU A 124 9.15 12.24 -11.54
C GLU A 124 7.67 12.68 -11.35
N ASN A 125 6.78 11.73 -11.05
CA ASN A 125 5.34 11.98 -10.86
C ASN A 125 4.96 12.35 -9.44
N ILE A 126 5.91 12.28 -8.48
CA ILE A 126 5.68 12.65 -7.10
C ILE A 126 6.29 14.01 -6.83
N THR A 127 5.47 14.93 -6.33
CA THR A 127 5.97 16.21 -5.85
C THR A 127 6.80 16.01 -4.58
N GLU A 128 7.76 16.88 -4.32
CA GLU A 128 8.55 16.87 -3.08
C GLU A 128 7.67 16.81 -1.82
N ARG A 129 6.55 17.54 -1.84
CA ARG A 129 5.58 17.53 -0.74
C ARG A 129 4.96 16.13 -0.54
N ASN A 130 4.62 15.43 -1.62
CA ASN A 130 4.04 14.09 -1.53
C ASN A 130 5.08 13.10 -1.04
N HIS A 131 6.33 13.22 -1.50
CA HIS A 131 7.44 12.39 -1.06
C HIS A 131 7.69 12.57 0.44
N GLN A 132 7.77 13.82 0.90
CA GLN A 132 7.90 14.12 2.32
C GLN A 132 6.76 13.52 3.16
N ARG A 133 5.52 13.56 2.65
CA ARG A 133 4.39 12.94 3.35
C ARG A 133 4.52 11.41 3.42
N CYS A 134 4.96 10.75 2.36
CA CYS A 134 5.24 9.31 2.40
C CYS A 134 6.30 8.97 3.44
N ARG A 135 7.35 9.79 3.53
CA ARG A 135 8.39 9.65 4.55
C ARG A 135 7.84 9.76 5.97
N GLU A 136 7.03 10.78 6.26
CA GLU A 136 6.35 10.95 7.56
C GLU A 136 5.48 9.75 7.92
N VAL A 137 4.75 9.20 6.96
CA VAL A 137 3.94 7.98 7.15
C VAL A 137 4.83 6.79 7.52
N ALA A 138 5.93 6.60 6.79
CA ALA A 138 6.88 5.53 7.07
C ALA A 138 7.48 5.67 8.48
N GLU A 139 7.98 6.86 8.83
CA GLU A 139 8.57 7.15 10.12
C GLU A 139 7.59 6.88 11.28
N ARG A 140 6.34 7.31 11.16
CA ARG A 140 5.33 7.09 12.20
C ARG A 140 4.98 5.61 12.37
N ILE A 141 4.82 4.85 11.28
CA ILE A 141 4.52 3.42 11.36
C ILE A 141 5.71 2.66 11.95
N ILE A 142 6.93 2.99 11.55
CA ILE A 142 8.15 2.34 12.08
C ILE A 142 8.34 2.65 13.56
N ALA A 143 8.09 3.89 13.99
CA ALA A 143 8.22 4.30 15.38
C ALA A 143 7.28 3.52 16.31
N GLU A 144 6.07 3.19 15.85
CA GLU A 144 5.12 2.39 16.62
C GLU A 144 5.48 0.89 16.63
N ASN A 145 5.81 0.34 15.49
CA ASN A 145 6.23 -1.07 15.36
C ASN A 145 6.84 -1.33 13.99
N GLY A 146 8.14 -1.34 13.88
CA GLY A 146 8.88 -1.57 12.63
C GLY A 146 8.52 -2.83 11.85
N HIS A 147 7.81 -3.78 12.46
CA HIS A 147 7.36 -5.01 11.78
C HIS A 147 6.07 -4.84 10.98
N GLY A 148 5.33 -3.76 11.21
CA GLY A 148 4.05 -3.47 10.54
C GLY A 148 4.16 -2.70 9.23
N LEU A 149 5.36 -2.40 8.77
CA LEU A 149 5.60 -1.70 7.50
C LEU A 149 6.34 -2.61 6.51
N MET A 150 5.92 -2.55 5.26
CA MET A 150 6.64 -3.12 4.12
C MET A 150 6.74 -2.04 3.04
N PHE A 151 7.95 -1.75 2.59
CA PHE A 151 8.17 -0.88 1.44
C PHE A 151 7.92 -1.66 0.14
N SER A 152 7.11 -1.10 -0.74
CA SER A 152 6.87 -1.65 -2.07
C SER A 152 7.58 -0.76 -3.09
N LEU A 153 8.61 -1.29 -3.72
CA LEU A 153 9.40 -0.63 -4.76
C LEU A 153 8.93 -1.12 -6.11
N ASN A 154 8.45 -0.20 -6.94
CA ASN A 154 8.01 -0.51 -8.30
C ASN A 154 9.11 -0.13 -9.29
N LEU A 155 9.75 -1.14 -9.87
CA LEU A 155 10.79 -0.95 -10.88
C LEU A 155 10.14 -0.87 -12.26
N TYR A 156 9.96 0.32 -12.79
CA TYR A 156 9.44 0.54 -14.15
C TYR A 156 10.51 0.98 -15.15
N SER A 157 11.71 1.26 -14.67
CA SER A 157 12.90 1.50 -15.48
C SER A 157 14.11 0.91 -14.78
N ILE A 158 15.01 0.32 -15.55
CA ILE A 158 16.33 -0.15 -15.05
C ILE A 158 17.18 1.03 -14.57
N ASP A 159 16.96 2.19 -15.16
CA ASP A 159 17.66 3.43 -14.79
C ASP A 159 17.19 4.00 -13.45
N GLN A 160 16.11 3.46 -12.89
CA GLN A 160 15.72 3.79 -11.53
C GLN A 160 16.73 3.20 -10.56
N ASN A 161 17.36 4.09 -9.87
CA ASN A 161 18.39 3.74 -8.94
C ASN A 161 17.81 3.08 -7.68
N LEU A 162 17.60 1.77 -7.75
CA LEU A 162 17.16 0.95 -6.61
C LEU A 162 18.03 1.17 -5.38
N TYR A 163 19.34 1.41 -5.61
CA TYR A 163 20.27 1.70 -4.53
C TYR A 163 19.94 3.02 -3.79
N GLU A 164 19.57 4.07 -4.52
CA GLU A 164 19.16 5.34 -3.90
C GLU A 164 17.87 5.18 -3.08
N GLN A 165 16.90 4.44 -3.58
CA GLN A 165 15.68 4.14 -2.86
C GLN A 165 15.96 3.35 -1.56
N CYS A 166 16.81 2.34 -1.63
CA CYS A 166 17.21 1.58 -0.45
C CYS A 166 18.01 2.44 0.54
N ARG A 167 18.90 3.30 0.06
CA ARG A 167 19.65 4.23 0.90
C ARG A 167 18.73 5.19 1.64
N GLU A 168 17.72 5.73 0.98
CA GLU A 168 16.73 6.61 1.60
C GLU A 168 15.93 5.90 2.70
N ILE A 169 15.56 4.64 2.48
CA ILE A 169 14.92 3.81 3.50
C ILE A 169 15.87 3.60 4.69
N ASP A 170 17.15 3.33 4.43
CA ASP A 170 18.16 3.21 5.49
C ASP A 170 18.32 4.50 6.29
N GLU A 171 18.28 5.67 5.64
CA GLU A 171 18.32 6.97 6.30
C GLU A 171 17.14 7.19 7.25
N ILE A 172 15.92 6.74 6.88
CA ILE A 172 14.75 6.78 7.77
C ILE A 172 15.01 5.94 9.02
N TYR A 173 15.52 4.72 8.89
CA TYR A 173 15.82 3.86 10.02
C TYR A 173 16.92 4.44 10.92
N GLN A 174 17.96 5.04 10.33
CA GLN A 174 19.01 5.73 11.08
C GLN A 174 18.47 6.95 11.82
N TYR A 175 17.64 7.77 11.17
CA TYR A 175 17.00 8.94 11.78
C TYR A 175 16.17 8.56 13.01
N LEU A 176 15.49 7.43 12.97
CA LEU A 176 14.70 6.92 14.10
C LEU A 176 15.54 6.22 15.17
N GLY A 177 16.86 6.18 15.03
CA GLY A 177 17.78 5.58 16.00
C GLY A 177 17.62 4.07 16.14
N LEU A 178 17.10 3.39 15.11
CA LEU A 178 16.94 1.96 15.12
C LEU A 178 18.28 1.24 14.95
N PRO A 179 18.49 0.09 15.63
CA PRO A 179 19.78 -0.59 15.60
C PRO A 179 20.16 -1.03 14.19
N PRO A 180 21.43 -0.91 13.81
CA PRO A 180 21.94 -1.46 12.56
C PRO A 180 21.60 -2.96 12.48
N GLY A 181 21.02 -3.38 11.36
CA GLY A 181 20.62 -4.78 11.17
C GLY A 181 19.17 -5.10 11.54
N GLN A 182 18.39 -4.14 12.00
CA GLN A 182 16.93 -4.29 12.02
C GLN A 182 16.44 -4.47 10.60
N LYS A 183 15.90 -5.67 10.32
CA LYS A 183 15.47 -6.04 8.97
C LYS A 183 14.15 -5.34 8.66
N TYR A 184 14.17 -4.42 7.72
CA TYR A 184 12.96 -3.91 7.10
C TYR A 184 12.51 -4.83 5.96
N LYS A 185 11.21 -4.83 5.69
CA LYS A 185 10.64 -5.64 4.61
C LYS A 185 10.56 -4.80 3.35
N ILE A 186 11.19 -5.27 2.28
CA ILE A 186 11.07 -4.68 0.94
C ILE A 186 10.42 -5.69 0.01
N ARG A 187 9.41 -5.24 -0.71
CA ARG A 187 8.85 -5.93 -1.86
C ARG A 187 9.29 -5.21 -3.12
N VAL A 188 10.00 -5.89 -3.99
CA VAL A 188 10.33 -5.39 -5.32
C VAL A 188 9.35 -5.98 -6.31
N SER A 189 8.66 -5.14 -7.06
CA SER A 189 7.74 -5.55 -8.11
C SER A 189 8.21 -4.96 -9.44
N PRO A 190 8.40 -5.79 -10.49
CA PRO A 190 8.59 -5.24 -11.82
C PRO A 190 7.34 -4.47 -12.21
N ALA A 191 7.52 -3.33 -12.87
CA ALA A 191 6.41 -2.63 -13.48
C ALA A 191 5.82 -3.50 -14.60
N PHE A 192 4.49 -3.45 -14.73
CA PHE A 192 3.86 -4.09 -15.88
C PHE A 192 4.31 -3.40 -17.17
N PRO A 193 4.52 -4.15 -18.25
CA PRO A 193 4.86 -3.56 -19.53
C PRO A 193 3.73 -2.62 -19.97
N ILE A 194 4.09 -1.39 -20.31
CA ILE A 194 3.16 -0.48 -20.94
C ILE A 194 2.94 -1.01 -22.36
N VAL A 195 1.72 -1.41 -22.67
CA VAL A 195 1.33 -1.75 -24.04
C VAL A 195 1.20 -0.42 -24.78
N GLY A 196 2.16 -0.11 -25.65
CA GLY A 196 2.07 1.07 -26.52
C GLY A 196 0.87 0.96 -27.46
N GLU A 197 0.38 2.08 -27.98
CA GLU A 197 -0.77 2.20 -28.90
C GLU A 197 -0.69 1.27 -30.14
N GLN A 198 0.48 0.69 -30.43
CA GLN A 198 0.71 -0.24 -31.54
C GLN A 198 0.79 -1.71 -31.12
N GLY A 199 0.40 -2.05 -29.88
CA GLY A 199 0.47 -3.43 -29.40
C GLY A 199 1.89 -3.95 -29.17
N ASN A 200 2.91 -3.13 -29.29
CA ASN A 200 4.29 -3.50 -28.99
C ASN A 200 4.50 -3.48 -27.47
N VAL A 201 4.68 -4.66 -26.90
CA VAL A 201 5.04 -4.82 -25.49
C VAL A 201 6.52 -4.43 -25.36
N THR A 202 6.78 -3.24 -24.83
CA THR A 202 8.13 -2.87 -24.41
C THR A 202 8.34 -3.43 -23.00
N LEU A 203 8.93 -4.62 -22.92
CA LEU A 203 9.38 -5.13 -21.63
C LEU A 203 10.58 -4.29 -21.18
N PRO A 204 10.53 -3.65 -20.02
CA PRO A 204 11.73 -2.99 -19.46
C PRO A 204 12.83 -3.99 -19.09
N ILE A 205 12.60 -5.29 -19.31
CA ILE A 205 13.47 -6.41 -18.95
C ILE A 205 14.58 -6.67 -20.01
N SER A 206 14.62 -5.94 -21.14
CA SER A 206 15.55 -6.21 -22.23
C SER A 206 17.05 -5.98 -21.90
N HIS A 207 17.40 -5.64 -20.67
CA HIS A 207 18.78 -5.33 -20.27
C HIS A 207 19.22 -5.99 -18.96
N TYR A 208 18.65 -7.12 -18.58
CA TYR A 208 19.33 -7.97 -17.61
C TYR A 208 20.51 -8.65 -18.30
N PRO A 209 21.74 -8.47 -17.78
CA PRO A 209 22.90 -9.22 -18.28
C PRO A 209 22.77 -10.71 -17.99
#